data_37d6dfd6aa02690372f46a25257572fc
#
_entry.id   37d6dfd6aa02690372f46a25257572fc
#
_cell.length_a   1.000
_cell.length_b   1.000
_cell.length_c   1.000
_cell.angle_alpha   90.00
_cell.angle_beta   90.00
_cell.angle_gamma   90.00
#
_symmetry.space_group_name_H-M   'P 1'
#
loop_
_entity.id
_entity.type
_entity.pdbx_description
1 polymer ?
#
loop_
_entity_poly.entity_id
_entity_poly.type
_entity_poly.pdbx_seq_one_letter_code
_entity_poly.pdbx_strand_id
1 'polypeptide(L)'
;MLCKKCHKEIPDESKFCNICGAKQLREKSNKKRGNGQGTVYKGSDGKWIAEYTIGWDEVNGKLNRKMRRKKGFATKNEAIAYLPELKQDVPQTDKNVKFKDLYKKWIDGHTAKVGKSTITGYKSVWQYFKSVYYVEVAKLKTEHLQKCIDDCPHGRRTKENMKAVGTCVFRLAMQLDLVDRNYAEYVYIPKEDKNERLAFSPDQIQLMWDNVERIPNLKYVLLLCYTGMRLSEMLGAMTENYNREGGYFITGVKTDAGKDRTITISPKLRPFFDDFGKGKHLFTELSAKKFRSELFYPSLQALNLDALDENGDHIYTPHCCRHTFATLMKNVDAPATDKQKLIGHAKFEMTAHYTHTDIESLKKITDNL
;
A
#
# COMPACT_ATOMS: atom_id res chain seq x y z
N MET A 1 -31.74 31.66 -54.95
CA MET A 1 -31.96 32.65 -53.91
C MET A 1 -31.25 33.99 -54.20
N LEU A 2 -31.73 35.12 -53.66
CA LEU A 2 -31.06 36.37 -53.83
C LEU A 2 -29.89 36.58 -52.87
N CYS A 3 -28.76 37.10 -53.36
CA CYS A 3 -27.61 37.40 -52.52
C CYS A 3 -27.93 38.52 -51.49
N LYS A 4 -27.58 38.28 -50.22
CA LYS A 4 -27.85 39.24 -49.12
C LYS A 4 -27.11 40.57 -49.22
N LYS A 5 -26.05 40.65 -50.07
CA LYS A 5 -25.20 41.85 -50.22
C LYS A 5 -25.44 42.58 -51.54
N CYS A 6 -25.48 41.89 -52.66
CA CYS A 6 -25.62 42.54 -53.98
C CYS A 6 -26.99 42.34 -54.63
N HIS A 7 -27.89 41.63 -53.99
CA HIS A 7 -29.27 41.33 -54.40
C HIS A 7 -29.45 40.68 -55.80
N LYS A 8 -28.34 40.16 -56.37
CA LYS A 8 -28.40 39.36 -57.60
C LYS A 8 -28.78 37.95 -57.29
N GLU A 9 -29.39 37.28 -58.25
CA GLU A 9 -29.82 35.89 -58.19
C GLU A 9 -28.59 34.99 -58.20
N ILE A 10 -28.56 34.03 -57.30
CA ILE A 10 -27.53 33.00 -57.17
C ILE A 10 -28.16 31.64 -56.93
N PRO A 11 -27.49 30.52 -57.26
CA PRO A 11 -28.02 29.19 -57.03
C PRO A 11 -28.44 29.02 -55.55
N ASP A 12 -29.54 28.29 -55.38
CA ASP A 12 -30.00 27.89 -54.05
C ASP A 12 -28.93 27.03 -53.36
N GLU A 13 -28.73 27.21 -52.04
CA GLU A 13 -27.67 26.60 -51.23
C GLU A 13 -26.25 27.13 -51.41
N SER A 14 -26.03 28.15 -52.20
CA SER A 14 -24.69 28.77 -52.35
C SER A 14 -24.21 29.28 -51.01
N LYS A 15 -23.02 28.78 -50.57
CA LYS A 15 -22.34 29.26 -49.34
C LYS A 15 -21.76 30.66 -49.49
N PHE A 16 -21.40 31.02 -50.74
CA PHE A 16 -20.85 32.32 -51.10
C PHE A 16 -21.51 32.83 -52.41
N CYS A 17 -21.65 34.12 -52.56
CA CYS A 17 -22.11 34.71 -53.76
C CYS A 17 -21.00 34.63 -54.85
N ASN A 18 -21.27 34.02 -55.99
CA ASN A 18 -20.36 33.93 -57.12
C ASN A 18 -20.12 35.25 -57.85
N ILE A 19 -20.89 36.30 -57.52
CA ILE A 19 -20.79 37.62 -58.14
C ILE A 19 -20.04 38.62 -57.28
N CYS A 20 -20.28 38.65 -55.94
CA CYS A 20 -19.71 39.64 -55.02
C CYS A 20 -18.90 38.99 -53.86
N GLY A 21 -18.72 37.67 -53.82
CA GLY A 21 -17.98 36.94 -52.83
C GLY A 21 -18.61 36.91 -51.41
N ALA A 22 -19.78 37.50 -51.20
CA ALA A 22 -20.38 37.59 -49.89
C ALA A 22 -20.92 36.21 -49.38
N LYS A 23 -20.56 35.85 -48.14
CA LYS A 23 -21.02 34.61 -47.48
C LYS A 23 -22.52 34.65 -47.24
N GLN A 24 -23.26 33.64 -47.73
CA GLN A 24 -24.71 33.60 -47.70
C GLN A 24 -25.27 32.78 -46.53
N LEU A 25 -24.61 31.66 -46.21
CA LEU A 25 -25.00 30.83 -45.09
C LEU A 25 -24.26 31.28 -43.82
N ARG A 26 -24.99 31.63 -42.78
CA ARG A 26 -24.40 31.72 -41.44
C ARG A 26 -24.38 30.31 -40.88
N GLU A 27 -23.22 29.71 -40.79
CA GLU A 27 -23.07 28.57 -39.92
C GLU A 27 -23.41 29.00 -38.49
N LYS A 28 -24.46 28.41 -37.93
CA LYS A 28 -24.72 28.53 -36.49
C LYS A 28 -23.54 27.84 -35.78
N SER A 29 -22.56 28.61 -35.34
CA SER A 29 -21.53 28.08 -34.46
C SER A 29 -22.17 27.70 -33.14
N ASN A 30 -22.52 26.44 -32.97
CA ASN A 30 -22.85 25.88 -31.67
C ASN A 30 -21.57 25.78 -30.84
N LYS A 31 -21.02 26.93 -30.41
CA LYS A 31 -19.99 26.94 -29.39
C LYS A 31 -20.64 26.46 -28.09
N LYS A 32 -20.55 25.16 -27.85
CA LYS A 32 -20.89 24.58 -26.55
C LYS A 32 -19.85 25.05 -25.54
N ARG A 33 -20.30 25.46 -24.35
CA ARG A 33 -19.42 25.75 -23.22
C ARG A 33 -18.75 24.45 -22.77
N GLY A 34 -17.55 24.57 -22.25
CA GLY A 34 -16.83 23.44 -21.66
C GLY A 34 -17.58 22.86 -20.45
N ASN A 35 -17.36 21.59 -20.17
CA ASN A 35 -17.90 20.91 -18.98
C ASN A 35 -17.53 21.69 -17.70
N GLY A 36 -18.49 21.83 -16.77
CA GLY A 36 -18.26 22.55 -15.51
C GLY A 36 -18.47 24.07 -15.55
N GLN A 37 -18.84 24.64 -16.71
CA GLN A 37 -19.09 26.09 -16.83
C GLN A 37 -20.55 26.50 -16.62
N GLY A 38 -21.44 25.56 -16.27
CA GLY A 38 -22.86 25.81 -16.15
C GLY A 38 -23.61 25.95 -17.48
N THR A 39 -24.93 25.97 -17.44
CA THR A 39 -25.81 25.99 -18.60
C THR A 39 -26.72 27.21 -18.53
N VAL A 40 -26.98 27.83 -19.68
CA VAL A 40 -27.90 28.93 -19.82
C VAL A 40 -28.88 28.61 -20.96
N TYR A 41 -30.18 28.66 -20.67
CA TYR A 41 -31.24 28.37 -21.65
C TYR A 41 -32.47 29.26 -21.42
N LYS A 42 -33.33 29.33 -22.42
CA LYS A 42 -34.54 30.16 -22.38
C LYS A 42 -35.69 29.33 -21.81
N GLY A 43 -36.35 29.84 -20.79
CA GLY A 43 -37.55 29.23 -20.19
C GLY A 43 -38.80 29.38 -21.08
N SER A 44 -39.89 28.70 -20.70
CA SER A 44 -41.18 28.78 -21.37
C SER A 44 -41.79 30.16 -21.24
N ASP A 45 -41.42 30.94 -20.24
CA ASP A 45 -41.82 32.33 -19.98
C ASP A 45 -41.06 33.36 -20.85
N GLY A 46 -40.21 32.87 -21.76
CA GLY A 46 -39.40 33.72 -22.62
C GLY A 46 -38.17 34.34 -21.95
N LYS A 47 -37.97 34.18 -20.65
CA LYS A 47 -36.81 34.68 -19.88
C LYS A 47 -35.69 33.69 -19.86
N TRP A 48 -34.46 34.15 -19.59
CA TRP A 48 -33.26 33.29 -19.51
C TRP A 48 -33.10 32.70 -18.11
N ILE A 49 -32.59 31.49 -18.07
CA ILE A 49 -32.31 30.72 -16.86
C ILE A 49 -30.81 30.38 -16.84
N ALA A 50 -30.17 30.66 -15.72
CA ALA A 50 -28.84 30.19 -15.43
C ALA A 50 -28.91 28.94 -14.51
N GLU A 51 -28.18 27.89 -14.84
CA GLU A 51 -28.18 26.64 -14.11
C GLU A 51 -26.74 26.14 -13.92
N TYR A 52 -26.39 25.75 -12.68
CA TYR A 52 -25.10 25.23 -12.33
C TYR A 52 -25.23 23.91 -11.57
N THR A 53 -24.44 22.89 -11.93
CA THR A 53 -24.42 21.60 -11.23
C THR A 53 -23.54 21.72 -10.01
N ILE A 54 -24.08 21.46 -8.82
CA ILE A 54 -23.37 21.55 -7.53
C ILE A 54 -22.93 20.18 -7.00
N GLY A 55 -23.41 19.08 -7.60
CA GLY A 55 -23.06 17.74 -7.18
C GLY A 55 -23.99 16.69 -7.75
N TRP A 56 -23.86 15.47 -7.24
CA TRP A 56 -24.67 14.32 -7.58
C TRP A 56 -25.02 13.61 -6.28
N ASP A 57 -26.30 13.26 -6.10
CA ASP A 57 -26.79 12.45 -4.98
C ASP A 57 -27.17 11.07 -5.52
N GLU A 58 -26.82 10.02 -4.79
CA GLU A 58 -27.27 8.67 -5.10
C GLU A 58 -28.55 8.38 -4.34
N VAL A 59 -29.66 8.21 -5.06
CA VAL A 59 -30.95 7.84 -4.50
C VAL A 59 -31.44 6.57 -5.20
N ASN A 60 -31.65 5.51 -4.45
CA ASN A 60 -32.09 4.20 -4.96
C ASN A 60 -31.20 3.63 -6.09
N GLY A 61 -29.87 3.73 -5.96
CA GLY A 61 -28.91 3.24 -6.95
C GLY A 61 -28.84 4.06 -8.24
N LYS A 62 -29.50 5.23 -8.29
CA LYS A 62 -29.43 6.16 -9.43
C LYS A 62 -28.76 7.46 -9.00
N LEU A 63 -27.81 7.92 -9.82
CA LEU A 63 -27.15 9.21 -9.65
C LEU A 63 -28.09 10.32 -10.12
N ASN A 64 -28.60 11.13 -9.17
CA ASN A 64 -29.41 12.30 -9.43
C ASN A 64 -28.56 13.56 -9.40
N ARG A 65 -28.69 14.38 -10.45
CA ARG A 65 -27.94 15.62 -10.60
C ARG A 65 -28.52 16.71 -9.67
N LYS A 66 -27.71 17.21 -8.75
CA LYS A 66 -28.04 18.34 -7.88
C LYS A 66 -27.68 19.64 -8.56
N MET A 67 -28.65 20.54 -8.72
CA MET A 67 -28.49 21.76 -9.52
C MET A 67 -28.95 22.99 -8.75
N ARG A 68 -28.25 24.11 -8.93
CA ARG A 68 -28.74 25.45 -8.57
C ARG A 68 -29.22 26.17 -9.80
N ARG A 69 -30.30 26.93 -9.65
CA ARG A 69 -30.98 27.59 -10.77
C ARG A 69 -31.44 28.97 -10.36
N LYS A 70 -31.17 29.98 -11.20
CA LYS A 70 -31.75 31.33 -11.14
C LYS A 70 -32.49 31.59 -12.43
N LYS A 71 -33.72 32.04 -12.33
CA LYS A 71 -34.61 32.36 -13.47
C LYS A 71 -34.84 33.86 -13.53
N GLY A 72 -35.37 34.36 -14.66
CA GLY A 72 -35.88 35.70 -14.78
C GLY A 72 -34.95 36.72 -15.46
N PHE A 73 -33.82 36.28 -16.06
CA PHE A 73 -32.94 37.21 -16.78
C PHE A 73 -33.51 37.65 -18.09
N ALA A 74 -33.43 38.95 -18.40
CA ALA A 74 -33.92 39.52 -19.64
C ALA A 74 -33.07 39.07 -20.85
N THR A 75 -31.75 38.95 -20.66
CA THR A 75 -30.82 38.60 -21.73
C THR A 75 -30.01 37.35 -21.40
N LYS A 76 -29.52 36.69 -22.46
CA LYS A 76 -28.58 35.55 -22.32
C LYS A 76 -27.28 35.96 -21.63
N ASN A 77 -26.81 37.17 -21.90
CA ASN A 77 -25.54 37.64 -21.33
C ASN A 77 -25.65 37.89 -19.83
N GLU A 78 -26.75 38.41 -19.34
CA GLU A 78 -27.04 38.54 -17.91
C GLU A 78 -27.02 37.18 -17.20
N ALA A 79 -27.74 36.20 -17.77
CA ALA A 79 -27.75 34.85 -17.23
C ALA A 79 -26.36 34.20 -17.24
N ILE A 80 -25.50 34.52 -18.22
CA ILE A 80 -24.11 34.08 -18.30
C ILE A 80 -23.26 34.72 -17.21
N ALA A 81 -23.41 36.04 -17.01
CA ALA A 81 -22.71 36.81 -16.01
C ALA A 81 -23.01 36.33 -14.59
N TYR A 82 -24.23 35.81 -14.36
CA TYR A 82 -24.65 35.29 -13.07
C TYR A 82 -24.14 33.86 -12.73
N LEU A 83 -23.64 33.08 -13.68
CA LEU A 83 -23.16 31.73 -13.44
C LEU A 83 -22.04 31.64 -12.39
N PRO A 84 -21.08 32.59 -12.30
CA PRO A 84 -20.07 32.58 -11.24
C PRO A 84 -20.69 32.72 -9.85
N GLU A 85 -21.76 33.47 -9.67
CA GLU A 85 -22.47 33.62 -8.39
C GLU A 85 -23.13 32.30 -7.96
N LEU A 86 -23.77 31.57 -8.90
CA LEU A 86 -24.33 30.25 -8.63
C LEU A 86 -23.24 29.24 -8.22
N LYS A 87 -22.00 29.46 -8.65
CA LYS A 87 -20.85 28.64 -8.28
C LYS A 87 -20.32 29.02 -6.89
N GLN A 88 -20.32 30.32 -6.54
CA GLN A 88 -19.81 30.80 -5.24
C GLN A 88 -20.61 30.30 -4.05
N ASP A 89 -21.91 30.09 -4.22
CA ASP A 89 -22.78 29.52 -3.20
C ASP A 89 -22.73 27.97 -3.04
N VAL A 90 -21.85 27.26 -3.74
CA VAL A 90 -21.54 25.88 -3.36
C VAL A 90 -20.99 25.94 -1.93
N PRO A 91 -21.53 25.14 -0.96
CA PRO A 91 -20.97 25.13 0.37
C PRO A 91 -19.47 24.93 0.20
N GLN A 92 -18.70 25.96 0.53
CA GLN A 92 -17.24 25.79 0.57
C GLN A 92 -17.05 24.67 1.58
N THR A 93 -16.59 23.52 1.13
CA THR A 93 -16.03 22.53 2.03
C THR A 93 -15.12 23.33 2.96
N ASP A 94 -15.35 23.24 4.27
CA ASP A 94 -14.61 24.03 5.23
C ASP A 94 -13.12 23.81 4.94
N LYS A 95 -12.49 24.77 4.23
CA LYS A 95 -11.10 24.67 3.79
C LYS A 95 -10.13 24.74 4.96
N ASN A 96 -10.65 25.01 6.17
CA ASN A 96 -9.89 25.11 7.40
C ASN A 96 -9.61 23.74 8.05
N VAL A 97 -9.87 22.63 7.35
CA VAL A 97 -9.60 21.27 7.85
C VAL A 97 -8.11 21.12 8.11
N LYS A 98 -7.78 20.78 9.36
CA LYS A 98 -6.39 20.55 9.79
C LYS A 98 -5.91 19.18 9.33
N PHE A 99 -4.60 19.06 9.07
CA PHE A 99 -3.98 17.82 8.63
C PHE A 99 -4.24 16.64 9.58
N LYS A 100 -4.21 16.90 10.89
CA LYS A 100 -4.51 15.92 11.94
C LYS A 100 -5.94 15.38 11.85
N ASP A 101 -6.92 16.25 11.60
CA ASP A 101 -8.34 15.85 11.55
C ASP A 101 -8.61 15.03 10.30
N LEU A 102 -7.98 15.40 9.18
CA LEU A 102 -8.07 14.65 7.95
C LEU A 102 -7.40 13.27 8.06
N TYR A 103 -6.22 13.20 8.70
CA TYR A 103 -5.57 11.91 8.99
C TYR A 103 -6.48 11.01 9.83
N LYS A 104 -7.11 11.55 10.89
CA LYS A 104 -8.03 10.79 11.73
C LYS A 104 -9.19 10.23 10.92
N LYS A 105 -9.83 11.06 10.10
CA LYS A 105 -10.90 10.63 9.21
C LYS A 105 -10.45 9.53 8.25
N TRP A 106 -9.26 9.67 7.68
CA TRP A 106 -8.69 8.68 6.77
C TRP A 106 -8.38 7.36 7.47
N ILE A 107 -7.67 7.39 8.62
CA ILE A 107 -7.23 6.16 9.30
C ILE A 107 -8.42 5.36 9.85
N ASP A 108 -9.44 6.03 10.37
CA ASP A 108 -10.66 5.40 10.86
C ASP A 108 -11.38 4.65 9.72
N GLY A 109 -11.55 5.28 8.55
CA GLY A 109 -12.14 4.64 7.37
C GLY A 109 -11.25 3.58 6.71
N HIS A 110 -9.94 3.61 6.97
CA HIS A 110 -8.98 2.66 6.38
C HIS A 110 -8.78 1.40 7.24
N THR A 111 -9.06 1.49 8.54
CA THR A 111 -8.86 0.39 9.51
C THR A 111 -9.62 -0.87 9.14
N ALA A 112 -10.81 -0.75 8.52
CA ALA A 112 -11.60 -1.89 8.07
C ALA A 112 -11.07 -2.56 6.79
N LYS A 113 -10.16 -1.89 6.04
CA LYS A 113 -9.71 -2.33 4.71
C LYS A 113 -8.34 -3.01 4.70
N VAL A 114 -7.56 -2.86 5.77
CA VAL A 114 -6.17 -3.35 5.84
C VAL A 114 -5.89 -4.07 7.16
N GLY A 115 -4.85 -4.91 7.16
CA GLY A 115 -4.46 -5.69 8.33
C GLY A 115 -3.96 -4.84 9.50
N LYS A 116 -4.11 -5.34 10.72
CA LYS A 116 -3.71 -4.66 11.97
C LYS A 116 -2.24 -4.18 11.97
N SER A 117 -1.33 -4.95 11.40
CA SER A 117 0.09 -4.60 11.33
C SER A 117 0.35 -3.37 10.45
N THR A 118 -0.36 -3.24 9.33
CA THR A 118 -0.28 -2.07 8.45
C THR A 118 -0.78 -0.81 9.16
N ILE A 119 -1.91 -0.90 9.87
CA ILE A 119 -2.43 0.21 10.68
C ILE A 119 -1.44 0.62 11.76
N THR A 120 -0.83 -0.35 12.45
CA THR A 120 0.21 -0.05 13.46
C THR A 120 1.40 0.67 12.83
N GLY A 121 1.85 0.24 11.65
CA GLY A 121 2.91 0.91 10.89
C GLY A 121 2.53 2.35 10.51
N TYR A 122 1.31 2.58 10.04
CA TYR A 122 0.83 3.94 9.71
C TYR A 122 0.75 4.85 10.96
N LYS A 123 0.25 4.32 12.08
CA LYS A 123 0.20 5.07 13.34
C LYS A 123 1.59 5.40 13.88
N SER A 124 2.56 4.49 13.73
CA SER A 124 3.94 4.72 14.21
C SER A 124 4.64 5.84 13.43
N VAL A 125 4.45 5.94 12.11
CA VAL A 125 5.07 7.00 11.31
C VAL A 125 4.36 8.34 11.39
N TRP A 126 3.09 8.34 11.82
CA TRP A 126 2.31 9.57 11.93
C TRP A 126 2.95 10.59 12.87
N GLN A 127 3.60 10.13 13.94
CA GLN A 127 4.27 11.01 14.91
C GLN A 127 5.31 11.96 14.29
N TYR A 128 5.90 11.61 13.15
CA TYR A 128 6.89 12.44 12.47
C TYR A 128 6.29 13.62 11.70
N PHE A 129 4.97 13.73 11.64
CA PHE A 129 4.25 14.88 11.08
C PHE A 129 3.80 15.90 12.13
N LYS A 130 4.29 15.82 13.37
CA LYS A 130 3.85 16.70 14.50
C LYS A 130 3.91 18.19 14.16
N SER A 131 4.94 18.64 13.43
CA SER A 131 5.13 20.02 13.02
C SER A 131 4.00 20.58 12.15
N VAL A 132 3.29 19.70 11.42
CA VAL A 132 2.21 20.08 10.49
C VAL A 132 0.81 19.64 10.92
N TYR A 133 0.66 19.02 12.10
CA TYR A 133 -0.64 18.52 12.58
C TYR A 133 -1.76 19.55 12.55
N TYR A 134 -1.47 20.77 12.96
CA TYR A 134 -2.45 21.83 13.12
C TYR A 134 -2.48 22.80 11.94
N VAL A 135 -1.69 22.54 10.91
CA VAL A 135 -1.72 23.30 9.67
C VAL A 135 -2.93 22.90 8.85
N GLU A 136 -3.62 23.87 8.25
CA GLU A 136 -4.72 23.62 7.32
C GLU A 136 -4.20 22.88 6.09
N VAL A 137 -4.88 21.81 5.68
CA VAL A 137 -4.45 20.97 4.55
C VAL A 137 -4.28 21.79 3.26
N ALA A 138 -5.15 22.77 3.05
CA ALA A 138 -5.09 23.66 1.89
C ALA A 138 -3.79 24.50 1.81
N LYS A 139 -3.14 24.75 2.97
CA LYS A 139 -1.88 25.52 3.08
C LYS A 139 -0.65 24.63 3.01
N LEU A 140 -0.80 23.30 3.17
CA LEU A 140 0.32 22.39 3.08
C LEU A 140 0.79 22.21 1.64
N LYS A 141 2.11 22.28 1.48
CA LYS A 141 2.81 22.08 0.20
C LYS A 141 3.87 20.99 0.37
N THR A 142 4.45 20.55 -0.75
CA THR A 142 5.49 19.51 -0.75
C THR A 142 6.65 19.83 0.19
N GLU A 143 7.08 21.10 0.27
CA GLU A 143 8.17 21.55 1.14
C GLU A 143 7.94 21.28 2.62
N HIS A 144 6.70 21.48 3.10
CA HIS A 144 6.35 21.22 4.50
C HIS A 144 6.43 19.72 4.83
N LEU A 145 5.98 18.87 3.88
CA LEU A 145 6.04 17.42 4.02
C LEU A 145 7.46 16.89 3.85
N GLN A 146 8.24 17.50 2.92
CA GLN A 146 9.64 17.18 2.72
C GLN A 146 10.43 17.41 4.01
N LYS A 147 10.23 18.56 4.65
CA LYS A 147 10.87 18.86 5.94
C LYS A 147 10.57 17.79 6.98
N CYS A 148 9.33 17.31 7.10
CA CYS A 148 8.99 16.22 8.02
C CYS A 148 9.75 14.92 7.71
N ILE A 149 9.97 14.62 6.42
CA ILE A 149 10.74 13.46 5.96
C ILE A 149 12.23 13.63 6.27
N ASP A 150 12.78 14.83 6.03
CA ASP A 150 14.19 15.13 6.24
C ASP A 150 14.54 15.11 7.73
N ASP A 151 13.67 15.66 8.58
CA ASP A 151 13.80 15.68 10.04
C ASP A 151 13.57 14.28 10.68
N CYS A 152 13.14 13.27 9.92
CA CYS A 152 12.93 11.92 10.44
C CYS A 152 14.27 11.21 10.66
N PRO A 153 14.61 10.78 11.91
CA PRO A 153 15.90 10.17 12.23
C PRO A 153 16.03 8.71 11.75
N HIS A 154 14.95 8.14 11.20
CA HIS A 154 14.93 6.74 10.80
C HIS A 154 15.24 6.55 9.33
N GLY A 155 15.67 5.34 8.99
CA GLY A 155 16.07 4.96 7.65
C GLY A 155 14.93 5.01 6.61
N ARG A 156 15.33 4.82 5.37
CA ARG A 156 14.50 4.95 4.17
C ARG A 156 13.12 4.30 4.27
N ARG A 157 13.01 3.09 4.84
CA ARG A 157 11.73 2.38 4.93
C ARG A 157 10.69 3.13 5.75
N THR A 158 11.09 3.77 6.85
CA THR A 158 10.22 4.62 7.66
C THR A 158 9.75 5.83 6.86
N LYS A 159 10.66 6.48 6.14
CA LYS A 159 10.38 7.62 5.27
C LYS A 159 9.43 7.26 4.12
N GLU A 160 9.59 6.07 3.52
CA GLU A 160 8.65 5.54 2.52
C GLU A 160 7.23 5.34 3.09
N ASN A 161 7.11 4.82 4.31
CA ASN A 161 5.83 4.69 5.00
C ASN A 161 5.22 6.06 5.33
N MET A 162 6.03 7.05 5.73
CA MET A 162 5.56 8.42 5.91
C MET A 162 5.00 8.99 4.60
N LYS A 163 5.73 8.87 3.50
CA LYS A 163 5.27 9.30 2.18
C LYS A 163 3.95 8.61 1.80
N ALA A 164 3.84 7.30 2.02
CA ALA A 164 2.62 6.54 1.76
C ALA A 164 1.42 7.07 2.56
N VAL A 165 1.60 7.34 3.86
CA VAL A 165 0.56 7.93 4.71
C VAL A 165 0.18 9.33 4.21
N GLY A 166 1.15 10.19 3.94
CA GLY A 166 0.92 11.52 3.38
C GLY A 166 0.13 11.46 2.07
N THR A 167 0.55 10.58 1.14
CA THR A 167 -0.13 10.37 -0.15
C THR A 167 -1.58 9.96 0.02
N CYS A 168 -1.87 9.04 0.95
CA CYS A 168 -3.23 8.58 1.21
C CYS A 168 -4.10 9.70 1.81
N VAL A 169 -3.57 10.47 2.75
CA VAL A 169 -4.30 11.60 3.37
C VAL A 169 -4.58 12.70 2.34
N PHE A 170 -3.59 13.04 1.50
CA PHE A 170 -3.81 14.03 0.43
C PHE A 170 -4.75 13.53 -0.67
N ARG A 171 -4.80 12.23 -0.94
CA ARG A 171 -5.81 11.65 -1.82
C ARG A 171 -7.22 11.86 -1.27
N LEU A 172 -7.41 11.67 0.03
CA LEU A 172 -8.68 12.01 0.69
C LEU A 172 -8.97 13.52 0.64
N ALA A 173 -7.95 14.37 0.80
CA ALA A 173 -8.10 15.82 0.66
C ALA A 173 -8.60 16.23 -0.73
N MET A 174 -8.09 15.60 -1.78
CA MET A 174 -8.56 15.81 -3.16
C MET A 174 -10.00 15.34 -3.35
N GLN A 175 -10.37 14.17 -2.80
CA GLN A 175 -11.74 13.66 -2.85
C GLN A 175 -12.76 14.58 -2.15
N LEU A 176 -12.29 15.38 -1.19
CA LEU A 176 -13.09 16.35 -0.44
C LEU A 176 -12.96 17.79 -1.00
N ASP A 177 -12.37 17.96 -2.17
CA ASP A 177 -12.13 19.26 -2.81
C ASP A 177 -11.39 20.29 -1.93
N LEU A 178 -10.57 19.81 -0.98
CA LEU A 178 -9.75 20.65 -0.10
C LEU A 178 -8.46 21.14 -0.79
N VAL A 179 -7.93 20.35 -1.72
CA VAL A 179 -6.72 20.65 -2.49
C VAL A 179 -6.87 20.14 -3.93
N ASP A 180 -6.18 20.80 -4.87
CA ASP A 180 -6.26 20.46 -6.29
C ASP A 180 -5.28 19.35 -6.71
N ARG A 181 -4.25 19.08 -5.90
CA ARG A 181 -3.21 18.08 -6.19
C ARG A 181 -2.67 17.42 -4.95
N ASN A 182 -2.05 16.25 -5.12
CA ASN A 182 -1.42 15.51 -4.06
C ASN A 182 0.03 15.94 -3.85
N TYR A 183 0.27 16.83 -2.91
CA TYR A 183 1.61 17.35 -2.62
C TYR A 183 2.57 16.31 -2.04
N ALA A 184 2.07 15.23 -1.44
CA ALA A 184 2.90 14.17 -0.87
C ALA A 184 3.54 13.26 -1.93
N GLU A 185 2.98 13.19 -3.14
CA GLU A 185 3.56 12.41 -4.25
C GLU A 185 4.91 12.94 -4.71
N TYR A 186 5.13 14.25 -4.57
CA TYR A 186 6.37 14.94 -5.00
C TYR A 186 7.48 14.93 -3.94
N VAL A 187 7.23 14.36 -2.77
CA VAL A 187 8.26 14.21 -1.73
C VAL A 187 9.36 13.28 -2.22
N TYR A 188 10.60 13.71 -2.08
CA TYR A 188 11.79 12.94 -2.43
C TYR A 188 12.31 12.16 -1.21
N ILE A 189 12.72 10.94 -1.43
CA ILE A 189 13.39 10.10 -0.42
C ILE A 189 14.71 9.64 -1.02
N PRO A 190 15.86 10.00 -0.41
CA PRO A 190 17.16 9.57 -0.89
C PRO A 190 17.25 8.04 -1.01
N LYS A 191 18.00 7.58 -2.00
CA LYS A 191 18.38 6.16 -2.07
C LYS A 191 19.39 5.92 -0.96
N GLU A 192 19.11 4.94 -0.13
CA GLU A 192 20.08 4.39 0.80
C GLU A 192 20.65 3.10 0.18
N ASP A 193 21.91 2.83 0.42
CA ASP A 193 22.52 1.54 0.07
C ASP A 193 21.77 0.46 0.86
N LYS A 194 21.44 -0.61 0.15
CA LYS A 194 20.78 -1.75 0.80
C LYS A 194 21.83 -2.42 1.69
N ASN A 195 21.61 -2.40 2.99
CA ASN A 195 22.35 -3.25 3.90
C ASN A 195 22.24 -4.71 3.40
N GLU A 196 23.34 -5.37 3.19
CA GLU A 196 23.36 -6.78 2.81
C GLU A 196 22.61 -7.58 3.88
N ARG A 197 21.80 -8.50 3.39
CA ARG A 197 21.05 -9.39 4.29
C ARG A 197 22.01 -10.43 4.82
N LEU A 198 22.37 -10.33 6.08
CA LEU A 198 23.31 -11.22 6.72
C LEU A 198 22.72 -12.63 6.89
N ALA A 199 23.55 -13.62 6.68
CA ALA A 199 23.31 -15.02 7.02
C ALA A 199 24.39 -15.46 8.00
N PHE A 200 24.12 -16.43 8.86
CA PHE A 200 25.16 -17.06 9.67
C PHE A 200 26.12 -17.83 8.76
N SER A 201 27.43 -17.72 9.03
CA SER A 201 28.46 -18.49 8.33
C SER A 201 28.36 -19.97 8.68
N PRO A 202 28.97 -20.88 7.86
CA PRO A 202 29.05 -22.28 8.20
C PRO A 202 29.74 -22.53 9.56
N ASP A 203 30.79 -21.78 9.89
CA ASP A 203 31.50 -21.90 11.16
C ASP A 203 30.61 -21.47 12.35
N GLN A 204 29.81 -20.43 12.18
CA GLN A 204 28.85 -19.99 13.20
C GLN A 204 27.74 -21.03 13.41
N ILE A 205 27.25 -21.65 12.36
CA ILE A 205 26.28 -22.74 12.45
C ILE A 205 26.89 -23.96 13.15
N GLN A 206 28.11 -24.34 12.80
CA GLN A 206 28.82 -25.43 13.47
C GLN A 206 29.03 -25.13 14.96
N LEU A 207 29.46 -23.92 15.30
CA LEU A 207 29.59 -23.47 16.68
C LEU A 207 28.27 -23.59 17.47
N MET A 208 27.13 -23.29 16.86
CA MET A 208 25.81 -23.49 17.50
C MET A 208 25.52 -24.97 17.74
N TRP A 209 25.83 -25.86 16.78
CA TRP A 209 25.67 -27.30 16.93
C TRP A 209 26.53 -27.86 18.05
N ASP A 210 27.79 -27.46 18.13
CA ASP A 210 28.72 -27.93 19.14
C ASP A 210 28.35 -27.51 20.57
N ASN A 211 27.51 -26.49 20.70
CA ASN A 211 27.13 -25.95 22.00
C ASN A 211 25.62 -26.12 22.33
N VAL A 212 24.82 -26.79 21.51
CA VAL A 212 23.36 -26.89 21.72
C VAL A 212 22.98 -27.61 23.02
N GLU A 213 23.79 -28.60 23.46
CA GLU A 213 23.58 -29.31 24.72
C GLU A 213 23.87 -28.40 25.93
N ARG A 214 24.88 -27.54 25.84
CA ARG A 214 25.23 -26.58 26.90
C ARG A 214 24.32 -25.37 26.95
N ILE A 215 23.81 -24.95 25.80
CA ILE A 215 22.91 -23.79 25.64
C ILE A 215 21.62 -24.26 24.96
N PRO A 216 20.68 -24.86 25.73
CA PRO A 216 19.51 -25.55 25.14
C PRO A 216 18.61 -24.66 24.27
N ASN A 217 18.65 -23.34 24.48
CA ASN A 217 17.85 -22.42 23.66
C ASN A 217 18.37 -22.23 22.23
N LEU A 218 19.63 -22.65 21.93
CA LEU A 218 20.15 -22.69 20.55
C LEU A 218 19.31 -23.56 19.62
N LYS A 219 18.59 -24.56 20.16
CA LYS A 219 17.65 -25.38 19.37
C LYS A 219 16.64 -24.54 18.59
N TYR A 220 16.20 -23.39 19.13
CA TYR A 220 15.26 -22.50 18.45
C TYR A 220 15.93 -21.70 17.33
N VAL A 221 17.20 -21.30 17.51
CA VAL A 221 17.99 -20.63 16.48
C VAL A 221 18.27 -21.59 15.32
N LEU A 222 18.74 -22.79 15.62
CA LEU A 222 18.98 -23.84 14.64
C LEU A 222 17.68 -24.25 13.92
N LEU A 223 16.57 -24.38 14.63
CA LEU A 223 15.25 -24.64 14.04
C LEU A 223 14.92 -23.59 12.98
N LEU A 224 15.09 -22.32 13.28
CA LEU A 224 14.83 -21.22 12.31
C LEU A 224 15.82 -21.27 11.13
N CYS A 225 17.10 -21.64 11.36
CA CYS A 225 18.12 -21.75 10.32
C CYS A 225 17.89 -22.94 9.36
N TYR A 226 17.29 -24.02 9.82
CA TYR A 226 17.08 -25.24 9.03
C TYR A 226 15.64 -25.43 8.51
N THR A 227 14.71 -24.54 8.89
CA THR A 227 13.33 -24.52 8.39
C THR A 227 13.00 -23.30 7.57
N GLY A 228 13.80 -22.23 7.73
CA GLY A 228 13.55 -20.95 7.07
C GLY A 228 12.23 -20.29 7.45
N MET A 229 11.61 -20.69 8.55
CA MET A 229 10.37 -20.07 9.05
C MET A 229 10.57 -18.61 9.39
N ARG A 230 9.50 -17.83 9.21
CA ARG A 230 9.43 -16.51 9.87
C ARG A 230 9.18 -16.73 11.37
N LEU A 231 9.68 -15.82 12.21
CA LEU A 231 9.43 -15.91 13.65
C LEU A 231 7.93 -16.02 13.97
N SER A 232 7.08 -15.29 13.25
CA SER A 232 5.63 -15.37 13.44
C SER A 232 5.03 -16.73 13.03
N GLU A 233 5.62 -17.42 12.07
CA GLU A 233 5.23 -18.78 11.65
C GLU A 233 5.59 -19.78 12.76
N MET A 234 6.79 -19.68 13.31
CA MET A 234 7.24 -20.53 14.41
C MET A 234 6.37 -20.33 15.66
N LEU A 235 6.12 -19.08 16.07
CA LEU A 235 5.32 -18.78 17.25
C LEU A 235 3.82 -19.15 17.07
N GLY A 236 3.34 -19.20 15.83
CA GLY A 236 1.96 -19.59 15.51
C GLY A 236 1.78 -21.07 15.20
N ALA A 237 2.86 -21.87 15.16
CA ALA A 237 2.77 -23.28 14.84
C ALA A 237 2.06 -24.05 15.97
N MET A 238 1.03 -24.84 15.60
CA MET A 238 0.22 -25.59 16.54
C MET A 238 0.65 -27.06 16.55
N THR A 239 0.61 -27.70 17.72
CA THR A 239 1.00 -29.11 17.87
C THR A 239 0.12 -30.04 17.03
N GLU A 240 -1.15 -29.74 16.89
CA GLU A 240 -2.09 -30.53 16.07
C GLU A 240 -1.75 -30.58 14.58
N ASN A 241 -1.00 -29.61 14.10
CA ASN A 241 -0.58 -29.51 12.68
C ASN A 241 0.77 -30.21 12.41
N TYR A 242 1.35 -30.88 13.41
CA TYR A 242 2.61 -31.60 13.29
C TYR A 242 2.39 -33.09 13.00
N ASN A 243 2.86 -33.51 11.82
CA ASN A 243 2.90 -34.93 11.48
C ASN A 243 4.28 -35.49 11.86
N ARG A 244 4.33 -36.21 12.99
CA ARG A 244 5.57 -36.76 13.54
C ARG A 244 6.17 -37.85 12.64
N GLU A 245 5.34 -38.77 12.14
CA GLU A 245 5.79 -39.84 11.25
C GLU A 245 6.25 -39.30 9.91
N GLY A 246 5.51 -38.36 9.35
CA GLY A 246 5.83 -37.70 8.11
C GLY A 246 7.03 -36.72 8.21
N GLY A 247 7.42 -36.29 9.43
CA GLY A 247 8.52 -35.34 9.62
C GLY A 247 8.25 -33.96 8.99
N TYR A 248 7.02 -33.48 9.08
CA TYR A 248 6.62 -32.16 8.60
C TYR A 248 5.50 -31.56 9.46
N PHE A 249 5.30 -30.26 9.35
CA PHE A 249 4.12 -29.60 9.91
C PHE A 249 3.60 -28.52 8.94
N ILE A 250 2.32 -28.19 9.11
CA ILE A 250 1.66 -27.18 8.27
C ILE A 250 1.51 -25.90 9.07
N THR A 251 1.96 -24.79 8.52
CA THR A 251 1.82 -23.48 9.16
C THR A 251 0.67 -22.71 8.53
N GLY A 252 -0.18 -22.10 9.37
CA GLY A 252 -1.22 -21.19 8.91
C GLY A 252 -0.88 -19.76 9.34
N VAL A 253 -0.42 -18.88 8.46
CA VAL A 253 -0.16 -17.48 8.80
C VAL A 253 -0.80 -16.52 7.80
N LYS A 254 -1.23 -15.41 8.35
CA LYS A 254 -1.90 -14.18 7.93
C LYS A 254 -1.67 -13.62 6.51
N THR A 255 -0.83 -14.19 5.69
CA THR A 255 -0.64 -13.75 4.30
C THR A 255 -1.04 -14.88 3.37
N ASP A 256 -1.68 -14.57 2.25
CA ASP A 256 -2.07 -15.58 1.26
C ASP A 256 -0.88 -16.44 0.81
N ALA A 257 0.34 -15.90 0.84
CA ALA A 257 1.61 -16.58 0.57
C ALA A 257 2.16 -17.48 1.70
N GLY A 258 1.58 -17.45 2.86
CA GLY A 258 2.01 -18.25 4.04
C GLY A 258 0.93 -19.18 4.56
N LYS A 259 -0.24 -19.18 3.92
CA LYS A 259 -1.37 -20.02 4.31
C LYS A 259 -1.10 -21.45 3.86
N ASP A 260 -1.20 -22.38 4.81
CA ASP A 260 -1.06 -23.83 4.57
C ASP A 260 0.32 -24.26 4.00
N ARG A 261 1.39 -23.54 4.37
CA ARG A 261 2.74 -23.89 3.94
C ARG A 261 3.24 -25.14 4.68
N THR A 262 3.64 -26.14 3.93
CA THR A 262 4.30 -27.34 4.48
C THR A 262 5.77 -27.04 4.79
N ILE A 263 6.18 -27.30 6.02
CA ILE A 263 7.56 -27.20 6.50
C ILE A 263 8.06 -28.62 6.76
N THR A 264 9.03 -29.07 6.01
CA THR A 264 9.73 -30.33 6.24
C THR A 264 10.87 -30.16 7.23
N ILE A 265 11.13 -31.19 8.01
CA ILE A 265 12.07 -31.16 9.13
C ILE A 265 13.31 -31.98 8.75
N SER A 266 14.47 -31.30 8.72
CA SER A 266 15.76 -31.98 8.54
C SER A 266 15.97 -33.04 9.63
N PRO A 267 16.54 -34.21 9.28
CA PRO A 267 16.88 -35.26 10.26
C PRO A 267 17.72 -34.74 11.44
N LYS A 268 18.59 -33.77 11.21
CA LYS A 268 19.41 -33.12 12.25
C LYS A 268 18.57 -32.46 13.36
N LEU A 269 17.38 -31.98 13.04
CA LEU A 269 16.49 -31.32 14.02
C LEU A 269 15.58 -32.29 14.75
N ARG A 270 15.40 -33.52 14.26
CA ARG A 270 14.44 -34.49 14.83
C ARG A 270 14.60 -34.71 16.34
N PRO A 271 15.84 -34.80 16.90
CA PRO A 271 16.00 -34.97 18.36
C PRO A 271 15.36 -33.82 19.17
N PHE A 272 15.31 -32.61 18.65
CA PHE A 272 14.71 -31.48 19.36
C PHE A 272 13.19 -31.63 19.50
N PHE A 273 12.55 -32.40 18.62
CA PHE A 273 11.10 -32.59 18.60
C PHE A 273 10.58 -33.52 19.73
N ASP A 274 11.46 -34.15 20.47
CA ASP A 274 11.10 -34.83 21.73
C ASP A 274 10.76 -33.84 22.85
N ASP A 275 11.34 -32.62 22.76
CA ASP A 275 11.04 -31.52 23.68
C ASP A 275 9.93 -30.59 23.20
N PHE A 276 9.68 -30.54 21.91
CA PHE A 276 8.63 -29.72 21.31
C PHE A 276 7.26 -30.45 21.33
N GLY A 277 6.17 -29.71 21.14
CA GLY A 277 4.82 -30.29 21.02
C GLY A 277 4.21 -30.79 22.34
N LYS A 278 4.73 -30.33 23.49
CA LYS A 278 4.19 -30.67 24.82
C LYS A 278 2.97 -29.82 25.22
N GLY A 279 2.71 -28.71 24.49
CA GLY A 279 1.60 -27.78 24.73
C GLY A 279 0.74 -27.58 23.49
N LYS A 280 -0.08 -26.54 23.53
CA LYS A 280 -0.92 -26.11 22.41
C LYS A 280 -0.09 -25.63 21.23
N HIS A 281 0.92 -24.83 21.49
CA HIS A 281 1.90 -24.39 20.49
C HIS A 281 3.01 -25.43 20.35
N LEU A 282 3.42 -25.67 19.11
CA LEU A 282 4.43 -26.69 18.81
C LEU A 282 5.80 -26.36 19.44
N PHE A 283 6.20 -25.09 19.44
CA PHE A 283 7.55 -24.70 19.88
C PHE A 283 7.54 -23.91 21.19
N THR A 284 6.77 -22.84 21.30
CA THR A 284 6.73 -21.97 22.48
C THR A 284 5.48 -21.08 22.49
N GLU A 285 5.04 -20.70 23.69
CA GLU A 285 3.93 -19.75 23.89
C GLU A 285 4.39 -18.30 24.08
N LEU A 286 5.67 -18.03 23.92
CA LEU A 286 6.23 -16.68 24.11
C LEU A 286 5.76 -15.73 23.01
N SER A 287 5.61 -14.47 23.39
CA SER A 287 5.45 -13.40 22.39
C SER A 287 6.75 -13.17 21.60
N ALA A 288 6.67 -12.60 20.40
CA ALA A 288 7.83 -12.30 19.58
C ALA A 288 8.88 -11.40 20.28
N LYS A 289 8.43 -10.52 21.18
CA LYS A 289 9.34 -9.68 21.97
C LYS A 289 10.09 -10.52 23.00
N LYS A 290 9.39 -11.32 23.79
CA LYS A 290 9.98 -12.21 24.80
C LYS A 290 10.89 -13.26 24.17
N PHE A 291 10.50 -13.87 23.05
CA PHE A 291 11.33 -14.79 22.32
C PHE A 291 12.70 -14.17 21.97
N ARG A 292 12.72 -12.93 21.47
CA ARG A 292 14.00 -12.26 21.17
C ARG A 292 14.81 -11.98 22.42
N SER A 293 14.19 -11.40 23.47
CA SER A 293 14.92 -10.95 24.66
C SER A 293 15.29 -12.07 25.60
N GLU A 294 14.59 -13.21 25.61
CA GLU A 294 14.77 -14.27 26.59
C GLU A 294 15.42 -15.54 26.00
N LEU A 295 15.25 -15.78 24.69
CA LEU A 295 15.79 -16.97 24.04
C LEU A 295 16.84 -16.63 22.97
N PHE A 296 16.50 -15.82 21.98
CA PHE A 296 17.30 -15.63 20.77
C PHE A 296 18.61 -14.89 21.06
N TYR A 297 18.54 -13.66 21.56
CA TYR A 297 19.75 -12.87 21.82
C TYR A 297 20.62 -13.43 22.94
N PRO A 298 20.08 -13.89 24.07
CA PRO A 298 20.92 -14.54 25.09
C PRO A 298 21.66 -15.78 24.59
N SER A 299 21.06 -16.56 23.69
CA SER A 299 21.76 -17.71 23.08
C SER A 299 22.93 -17.29 22.20
N LEU A 300 22.78 -16.21 21.42
CA LEU A 300 23.86 -15.67 20.60
C LEU A 300 24.94 -15.01 21.46
N GLN A 301 24.56 -14.28 22.51
CA GLN A 301 25.49 -13.68 23.47
C GLN A 301 26.41 -14.72 24.14
N ALA A 302 25.84 -15.85 24.53
CA ALA A 302 26.60 -16.96 25.13
C ALA A 302 27.67 -17.55 24.19
N LEU A 303 27.56 -17.28 22.88
CA LEU A 303 28.54 -17.69 21.87
C LEU A 303 29.37 -16.51 21.32
N ASN A 304 29.20 -15.30 21.88
CA ASN A 304 29.82 -14.08 21.37
C ASN A 304 29.38 -13.76 19.90
N LEU A 305 28.18 -14.16 19.49
CA LEU A 305 27.65 -13.92 18.15
C LEU A 305 26.65 -12.74 18.11
N ASP A 306 26.30 -12.17 19.25
CA ASP A 306 25.36 -11.03 19.33
C ASP A 306 26.13 -9.70 19.20
N ALA A 307 26.46 -9.33 17.97
CA ALA A 307 27.07 -8.04 17.67
C ALA A 307 26.01 -6.97 17.43
N LEU A 308 26.33 -5.72 17.81
CA LEU A 308 25.49 -4.55 17.56
C LEU A 308 26.10 -3.71 16.44
N ASP A 309 25.25 -3.04 15.68
CA ASP A 309 25.68 -2.06 14.68
C ASP A 309 25.99 -0.68 15.32
N GLU A 310 26.32 0.30 14.49
CA GLU A 310 26.63 1.68 14.89
C GLU A 310 25.47 2.39 15.60
N ASN A 311 24.24 1.90 15.39
CA ASN A 311 23.02 2.46 16.00
C ASN A 311 22.64 1.73 17.30
N GLY A 312 23.38 0.69 17.67
CA GLY A 312 23.07 -0.17 18.82
C GLY A 312 22.00 -1.23 18.54
N ASP A 313 21.67 -1.46 17.26
CA ASP A 313 20.74 -2.50 16.84
C ASP A 313 21.49 -3.84 16.64
N HIS A 314 20.82 -4.96 16.95
CA HIS A 314 21.38 -6.28 16.75
C HIS A 314 21.62 -6.57 15.26
N ILE A 315 22.84 -6.93 14.88
CA ILE A 315 23.21 -7.30 13.52
C ILE A 315 22.50 -8.59 13.10
N TYR A 316 22.50 -9.61 13.96
CA TYR A 316 21.76 -10.84 13.74
C TYR A 316 20.37 -10.79 14.36
N THR A 317 19.36 -11.06 13.57
CA THR A 317 17.96 -11.12 13.97
C THR A 317 17.36 -12.47 13.61
N PRO A 318 16.19 -12.87 14.14
CA PRO A 318 15.53 -14.11 13.70
C PRO A 318 15.30 -14.20 12.18
N HIS A 319 15.28 -13.06 11.48
CA HIS A 319 15.15 -13.05 10.02
C HIS A 319 16.44 -13.48 9.31
N CYS A 320 17.61 -13.27 9.93
CA CYS A 320 18.90 -13.74 9.43
C CYS A 320 18.94 -15.28 9.35
N CYS A 321 18.27 -15.98 10.27
CA CYS A 321 18.12 -17.44 10.19
C CYS A 321 17.47 -17.89 8.88
N ARG A 322 16.46 -17.16 8.41
CA ARG A 322 15.82 -17.46 7.14
C ARG A 322 16.75 -17.17 5.94
N HIS A 323 17.62 -16.18 6.04
CA HIS A 323 18.66 -15.96 5.02
C HIS A 323 19.69 -17.06 5.04
N THR A 324 20.05 -17.56 6.23
CA THR A 324 20.91 -18.73 6.41
C THR A 324 20.29 -19.97 5.74
N PHE A 325 19.02 -20.25 5.98
CA PHE A 325 18.31 -21.33 5.29
C PHE A 325 18.38 -21.21 3.78
N ALA A 326 18.12 -20.01 3.25
CA ALA A 326 18.21 -19.78 1.81
C ALA A 326 19.64 -20.00 1.26
N THR A 327 20.66 -19.69 2.07
CA THR A 327 22.07 -19.91 1.72
C THR A 327 22.43 -21.40 1.77
N LEU A 328 22.02 -22.12 2.80
CA LEU A 328 22.23 -23.57 2.91
C LEU A 328 21.61 -24.30 1.72
N MET A 329 20.38 -23.96 1.33
CA MET A 329 19.69 -24.58 0.19
C MET A 329 20.37 -24.30 -1.16
N LYS A 330 21.25 -23.31 -1.30
CA LYS A 330 21.96 -23.09 -2.58
C LYS A 330 22.79 -24.31 -2.99
N ASN A 331 23.38 -24.99 -2.02
CA ASN A 331 24.28 -26.12 -2.23
C ASN A 331 23.55 -27.47 -2.38
N VAL A 332 22.23 -27.52 -2.15
CA VAL A 332 21.43 -28.73 -2.34
C VAL A 332 21.01 -28.83 -3.80
N ASP A 333 21.22 -29.98 -4.44
CA ASP A 333 20.75 -30.22 -5.81
C ASP A 333 19.25 -30.53 -5.80
N ALA A 334 18.45 -29.52 -6.16
CA ALA A 334 16.99 -29.63 -6.19
C ALA A 334 16.39 -28.52 -7.11
N PRO A 335 15.17 -28.75 -7.64
CA PRO A 335 14.48 -27.77 -8.46
C PRO A 335 14.30 -26.42 -7.74
N ALA A 336 14.56 -25.32 -8.44
CA ALA A 336 14.40 -23.97 -7.88
C ALA A 336 12.97 -23.72 -7.38
N THR A 337 11.96 -24.32 -8.01
CA THR A 337 10.55 -24.25 -7.61
C THR A 337 10.32 -24.82 -6.20
N ASP A 338 10.94 -25.96 -5.89
CA ASP A 338 10.76 -26.61 -4.60
C ASP A 338 11.52 -25.87 -3.49
N LYS A 339 12.72 -25.37 -3.80
CA LYS A 339 13.45 -24.46 -2.89
C LYS A 339 12.63 -23.21 -2.58
N GLN A 340 11.94 -22.63 -3.56
CA GLN A 340 11.09 -21.45 -3.38
C GLN A 340 9.83 -21.76 -2.56
N LYS A 341 9.21 -22.93 -2.75
CA LYS A 341 8.09 -23.39 -1.91
C LYS A 341 8.52 -23.51 -0.45
N LEU A 342 9.67 -24.12 -0.18
CA LEU A 342 10.23 -24.23 1.17
C LEU A 342 10.50 -22.87 1.81
N ILE A 343 11.00 -21.89 1.04
CA ILE A 343 11.21 -20.54 1.57
C ILE A 343 9.87 -19.78 1.73
N GLY A 344 8.86 -20.07 0.92
CA GLY A 344 7.58 -19.36 0.92
C GLY A 344 7.73 -17.90 0.43
N HIS A 345 8.19 -17.70 -0.81
CA HIS A 345 8.27 -16.41 -1.47
C HIS A 345 7.04 -16.16 -2.34
N ALA A 346 6.30 -15.07 -2.07
CA ALA A 346 5.01 -14.71 -2.69
C ALA A 346 5.01 -14.53 -4.21
N LYS A 347 6.16 -14.33 -4.84
CA LYS A 347 6.22 -14.05 -6.29
C LYS A 347 5.93 -15.26 -7.20
N PHE A 348 5.83 -16.46 -6.66
CA PHE A 348 5.62 -17.69 -7.44
C PHE A 348 4.21 -18.27 -7.37
N GLU A 349 3.34 -17.73 -6.52
CA GLU A 349 1.99 -18.26 -6.28
C GLU A 349 1.03 -18.16 -7.47
N MET A 350 1.27 -17.28 -8.43
CA MET A 350 0.41 -17.19 -9.62
C MET A 350 0.49 -18.42 -10.54
N THR A 351 1.51 -19.26 -10.39
CA THR A 351 1.67 -20.49 -11.18
C THR A 351 1.39 -21.77 -10.36
N ALA A 352 1.30 -21.67 -9.04
CA ALA A 352 1.21 -22.80 -8.10
C ALA A 352 -0.20 -23.41 -7.97
N HIS A 353 -1.22 -22.86 -8.62
CA HIS A 353 -2.58 -23.41 -8.57
C HIS A 353 -2.75 -24.83 -9.20
N TYR A 354 -1.70 -25.35 -9.85
CA TYR A 354 -1.78 -26.63 -10.57
C TYR A 354 -0.79 -27.72 -10.15
N THR A 355 0.07 -27.48 -9.15
CA THR A 355 0.98 -28.53 -8.68
C THR A 355 0.72 -28.88 -7.24
N HIS A 356 0.22 -30.08 -7.00
CA HIS A 356 0.22 -30.71 -5.66
C HIS A 356 1.63 -30.61 -5.10
N THR A 357 1.75 -30.14 -3.85
CA THR A 357 3.04 -30.08 -3.16
C THR A 357 3.45 -31.53 -2.86
N ASP A 358 4.44 -32.04 -3.57
CA ASP A 358 5.03 -33.33 -3.26
C ASP A 358 5.95 -33.18 -2.03
N ILE A 359 5.48 -33.69 -0.90
CA ILE A 359 6.20 -33.67 0.38
C ILE A 359 7.54 -34.38 0.27
N GLU A 360 7.63 -35.47 -0.50
CA GLU A 360 8.85 -36.22 -0.69
C GLU A 360 9.93 -35.41 -1.41
N SER A 361 9.56 -34.60 -2.40
CA SER A 361 10.49 -33.67 -3.07
C SER A 361 11.00 -32.59 -2.12
N LEU A 362 10.14 -32.09 -1.23
CA LEU A 362 10.56 -31.11 -0.23
C LEU A 362 11.47 -31.70 0.85
N LYS A 363 11.23 -32.96 1.26
CA LYS A 363 12.09 -33.68 2.20
C LYS A 363 13.47 -33.92 1.65
N LYS A 364 13.62 -34.31 0.37
CA LYS A 364 14.93 -34.47 -0.26
C LYS A 364 15.82 -33.25 -0.08
N ILE A 365 15.25 -32.04 -0.05
CA ILE A 365 16.00 -30.82 0.19
C ILE A 365 16.43 -30.72 1.66
N THR A 366 15.48 -30.91 2.60
CA THR A 366 15.77 -30.75 4.03
C THR A 366 16.61 -31.88 4.62
N ASP A 367 16.59 -33.06 4.00
CA ASP A 367 17.41 -34.21 4.39
C ASP A 367 18.87 -34.06 4.01
N ASN A 368 19.17 -33.18 3.04
CA ASN A 368 20.52 -32.85 2.58
C ASN A 368 21.05 -31.53 3.17
N LEU A 369 20.36 -30.92 4.10
CA LEU A 369 20.84 -29.77 4.87
C LEU A 369 21.60 -30.28 6.11
#